data_4510d81215b090eb313a7758f5d9e67b
#
_entry.id   4510d81215b090eb313a7758f5d9e67b
#
_cell.length_a   1.000
_cell.length_b   1.000
_cell.length_c   1.000
_cell.angle_alpha   90.00
_cell.angle_beta   90.00
_cell.angle_gamma   90.00
#
_symmetry.space_group_name_H-M   'P 1'
#
loop_
_entity.id
_entity.type
_entity.pdbx_description
1 polymer ?
#
loop_
_entity_poly.entity_id
_entity_poly.type
_entity_poly.pdbx_seq_one_letter_code
_entity_poly.pdbx_strand_id
1 'polypeptide(L)'
;SYADDMTSGLRPLTTLENISCYTFATPEVTQFDNTREALYNNIFNIMNPSDLVPRLPLASWGYARYGRDLWLPGYGDATFNDRYADMQAAFEENVGAECPYVPEDRAQVDAFIEKLGEQIPTQDDLVSAGGIASLIQDFAVGLDPVRVLYGHYPGVYIAWMQVIDADDLRSS
;
A
#
# COMPACT_ATOMS: atom_id res chain seq x y z
N SER A 1 -25.53 -3.01 5.73
CA SER A 1 -24.64 -1.84 5.60
C SER A 1 -25.21 -0.65 6.36
N TYR A 2 -24.41 0.41 6.56
CA TYR A 2 -24.86 1.63 7.24
C TYR A 2 -26.12 2.25 6.60
N ALA A 3 -26.23 2.18 5.28
CA ALA A 3 -27.40 2.65 4.54
C ALA A 3 -28.65 1.79 4.80
N ASP A 4 -28.47 0.51 5.00
CA ASP A 4 -29.59 -0.42 5.29
C ASP A 4 -30.13 -0.18 6.70
N ASP A 5 -29.27 0.13 7.67
CA ASP A 5 -29.66 0.45 9.04
C ASP A 5 -30.49 1.75 9.11
N MET A 6 -30.16 2.73 8.29
CA MET A 6 -30.92 3.98 8.17
C MET A 6 -32.34 3.74 7.63
N THR A 7 -32.50 2.81 6.70
CA THR A 7 -33.83 2.46 6.11
C THR A 7 -34.65 1.55 7.01
N SER A 8 -34.02 0.81 7.93
CA SER A 8 -34.73 -0.07 8.90
C SER A 8 -35.34 0.66 10.08
N GLY A 9 -35.13 1.97 10.21
CA GLY A 9 -35.59 2.77 11.33
C GLY A 9 -34.83 2.56 12.63
N LEU A 10 -33.74 1.78 12.61
CA LEU A 10 -32.81 1.64 13.73
C LEU A 10 -31.98 2.92 13.86
N ARG A 11 -31.86 3.43 15.07
CA ARG A 11 -30.95 4.56 15.33
C ARG A 11 -29.51 4.10 15.14
N PRO A 12 -28.72 4.72 14.25
CA PRO A 12 -27.35 4.32 14.05
C PRO A 12 -26.55 4.49 15.34
N LEU A 13 -25.78 3.46 15.71
CA LEU A 13 -24.92 3.48 16.89
C LEU A 13 -23.70 4.41 16.70
N THR A 14 -23.37 4.72 15.44
CA THR A 14 -22.23 5.56 15.08
C THR A 14 -22.54 6.42 13.86
N THR A 15 -21.70 7.43 13.62
CA THR A 15 -21.73 8.30 12.45
C THR A 15 -20.37 8.23 11.73
N LEU A 16 -20.30 8.73 10.50
CA LEU A 16 -19.02 8.81 9.77
C LEU A 16 -17.96 9.65 10.49
N GLU A 17 -18.37 10.54 11.39
CA GLU A 17 -17.47 11.41 12.15
C GLU A 17 -16.75 10.69 13.29
N ASN A 18 -17.32 9.58 13.80
CA ASN A 18 -16.77 8.84 14.93
C ASN A 18 -16.43 7.38 14.59
N ILE A 19 -16.35 7.06 13.31
CA ILE A 19 -15.85 5.78 12.82
C ILE A 19 -14.64 6.03 11.91
N SER A 20 -13.56 5.31 12.12
CA SER A 20 -12.38 5.34 11.27
C SER A 20 -11.99 3.93 10.88
N CYS A 21 -11.57 3.76 9.64
CA CYS A 21 -11.06 2.51 9.10
C CYS A 21 -9.59 2.69 8.74
N TYR A 22 -8.73 1.88 9.33
CA TYR A 22 -7.32 1.82 8.99
C TYR A 22 -7.05 0.52 8.25
N THR A 23 -6.46 0.63 7.07
CA THR A 23 -6.05 -0.51 6.27
C THR A 23 -4.55 -0.46 6.03
N PHE A 24 -3.94 -1.62 5.86
CA PHE A 24 -2.51 -1.74 5.60
C PHE A 24 -2.29 -2.48 4.30
N ALA A 25 -1.35 -2.00 3.49
CA ALA A 25 -0.98 -2.64 2.24
C ALA A 25 -2.15 -2.89 1.26
N THR A 26 -3.18 -2.03 1.29
CA THR A 26 -4.38 -2.22 0.47
C THR A 26 -4.08 -2.00 -1.01
N PRO A 27 -4.33 -2.98 -1.89
CA PRO A 27 -4.21 -2.80 -3.34
C PRO A 27 -5.28 -1.85 -3.89
N GLU A 28 -5.14 -1.44 -5.13
CA GLU A 28 -6.18 -0.73 -5.89
C GLU A 28 -7.20 -1.76 -6.42
N VAL A 29 -8.44 -1.72 -5.90
CA VAL A 29 -9.41 -2.82 -6.09
C VAL A 29 -10.67 -2.42 -6.85
N THR A 30 -10.82 -1.16 -7.23
CA THR A 30 -12.02 -0.66 -7.90
C THR A 30 -11.68 0.19 -9.11
N GLN A 31 -12.58 0.22 -10.08
CA GLN A 31 -12.51 1.09 -11.26
C GLN A 31 -13.54 2.24 -11.18
N PHE A 32 -14.12 2.48 -10.01
CA PHE A 32 -15.00 3.64 -9.81
C PHE A 32 -14.17 4.91 -9.61
N ASP A 33 -14.65 6.02 -10.14
CA ASP A 33 -14.01 7.34 -10.11
C ASP A 33 -14.32 8.14 -8.81
N ASN A 34 -15.31 7.70 -8.03
CA ASN A 34 -15.76 8.37 -6.82
C ASN A 34 -14.98 7.99 -5.53
N THR A 35 -13.85 7.34 -5.65
CA THR A 35 -13.11 6.76 -4.52
C THR A 35 -12.55 7.79 -3.52
N ARG A 36 -12.43 9.05 -3.94
CA ARG A 36 -11.89 10.17 -3.13
C ARG A 36 -12.96 11.15 -2.65
N GLU A 37 -14.23 10.77 -2.74
CA GLU A 37 -15.32 11.59 -2.19
C GLU A 37 -15.24 11.72 -0.66
N ALA A 38 -15.82 12.80 -0.13
CA ALA A 38 -15.81 13.09 1.31
C ALA A 38 -16.41 11.96 2.17
N LEU A 39 -17.28 11.14 1.58
CA LEU A 39 -17.87 9.95 2.22
C LEU A 39 -16.81 8.94 2.69
N TYR A 40 -15.65 8.89 2.04
CA TYR A 40 -14.57 7.94 2.31
C TYR A 40 -13.39 8.54 3.08
N ASN A 41 -13.48 9.80 3.54
CA ASN A 41 -12.41 10.50 4.24
C ASN A 41 -12.02 9.88 5.59
N ASN A 42 -12.85 8.99 6.12
CA ASN A 42 -12.60 8.22 7.34
C ASN A 42 -11.90 6.87 7.10
N ILE A 43 -11.52 6.58 5.85
CA ILE A 43 -10.72 5.42 5.48
C ILE A 43 -9.28 5.89 5.26
N PHE A 44 -8.34 5.30 5.99
CA PHE A 44 -6.91 5.61 5.94
C PHE A 44 -6.14 4.38 5.48
N ASN A 45 -5.53 4.46 4.31
CA ASN A 45 -4.73 3.36 3.74
C ASN A 45 -3.27 3.61 4.05
N ILE A 46 -2.69 2.84 4.94
CA ILE A 46 -1.27 2.95 5.33
C ILE A 46 -0.45 2.03 4.44
N MET A 47 0.52 2.59 3.74
CA MET A 47 1.28 1.91 2.70
C MET A 47 2.78 2.10 2.89
N ASN A 48 3.53 1.02 2.66
CA ASN A 48 4.98 1.05 2.60
C ASN A 48 5.43 1.34 1.16
N PRO A 49 6.29 2.34 0.91
CA PRO A 49 6.79 2.63 -0.44
C PRO A 49 7.54 1.47 -1.11
N SER A 50 8.11 0.55 -0.32
CA SER A 50 8.79 -0.64 -0.82
C SER A 50 7.87 -1.86 -0.97
N ASP A 51 6.58 -1.71 -0.69
CA ASP A 51 5.59 -2.76 -0.87
C ASP A 51 4.98 -2.68 -2.28
N LEU A 52 5.08 -3.77 -3.03
CA LEU A 52 4.51 -3.85 -4.37
C LEU A 52 2.98 -3.93 -4.36
N VAL A 53 2.40 -4.58 -3.34
CA VAL A 53 0.95 -4.89 -3.31
C VAL A 53 0.07 -3.66 -3.39
N PRO A 54 0.28 -2.58 -2.59
CA PRO A 54 -0.55 -1.38 -2.68
C PRO A 54 -0.33 -0.57 -3.97
N ARG A 55 0.65 -0.94 -4.77
CA ARG A 55 0.96 -0.27 -6.05
C ARG A 55 0.39 -1.01 -7.27
N LEU A 56 -0.31 -2.12 -7.02
CA LEU A 56 -0.98 -2.93 -8.04
C LEU A 56 -2.47 -3.11 -7.70
N PRO A 57 -3.32 -3.26 -8.74
CA PRO A 57 -3.08 -2.94 -10.14
C PRO A 57 -2.69 -1.47 -10.37
N LEU A 58 -2.09 -1.12 -11.51
CA LEU A 58 -1.67 0.26 -11.77
C LEU A 58 -2.87 1.21 -11.90
N ALA A 59 -2.72 2.43 -11.38
CA ALA A 59 -3.71 3.51 -11.57
C ALA A 59 -3.93 3.82 -13.06
N SER A 60 -2.90 3.69 -13.91
CA SER A 60 -3.02 3.84 -15.35
C SER A 60 -3.95 2.82 -16.01
N TRP A 61 -4.23 1.71 -15.35
CA TRP A 61 -5.22 0.72 -15.79
C TRP A 61 -6.65 1.04 -15.32
N GLY A 62 -6.86 2.22 -14.73
CA GLY A 62 -8.16 2.68 -14.23
C GLY A 62 -8.53 2.15 -12.85
N TYR A 63 -7.60 1.55 -12.13
CA TYR A 63 -7.86 1.09 -10.77
C TYR A 63 -7.60 2.17 -9.74
N ALA A 64 -8.30 2.09 -8.62
CA ALA A 64 -8.18 2.98 -7.48
C ALA A 64 -8.54 2.25 -6.17
N ARG A 65 -8.30 2.90 -5.05
CA ARG A 65 -8.78 2.47 -3.71
C ARG A 65 -9.57 3.58 -3.04
N TYR A 66 -10.49 3.20 -2.17
CA TYR A 66 -11.29 4.16 -1.42
C TYR A 66 -10.48 4.79 -0.28
N GLY A 67 -10.75 6.06 0.01
CA GLY A 67 -10.22 6.75 1.17
C GLY A 67 -8.96 7.57 0.88
N ARG A 68 -8.15 7.77 1.89
CA ARG A 68 -6.95 8.62 1.88
C ARG A 68 -5.71 7.74 1.98
N ASP A 69 -4.75 7.99 1.10
CA ASP A 69 -3.49 7.25 1.09
C ASP A 69 -2.48 7.95 2.00
N LEU A 70 -1.91 7.18 2.92
CA LEU A 70 -0.88 7.59 3.86
C LEU A 70 0.34 6.69 3.66
N TRP A 71 1.46 7.29 3.31
CA TRP A 71 2.70 6.56 3.07
C TRP A 71 3.60 6.59 4.30
N LEU A 72 4.10 5.42 4.68
CA LEU A 72 5.21 5.28 5.63
C LEU A 72 6.46 5.98 5.09
N PRO A 73 7.41 6.38 5.97
CA PRO A 73 8.67 6.94 5.52
C PRO A 73 9.38 6.02 4.52
N GLY A 74 9.83 6.57 3.41
CA GLY A 74 10.55 5.85 2.38
C GLY A 74 12.03 6.18 2.36
N TYR A 75 12.85 5.27 1.83
CA TYR A 75 14.28 5.51 1.66
C TYR A 75 14.54 6.83 0.92
N GLY A 76 15.44 7.64 1.49
CA GLY A 76 15.73 8.99 1.04
C GLY A 76 14.95 10.10 1.76
N ASP A 77 13.96 9.76 2.56
CA ASP A 77 13.27 10.71 3.43
C ASP A 77 14.06 10.95 4.72
N ALA A 78 14.01 12.17 5.26
CA ALA A 78 14.71 12.47 6.52
C ALA A 78 14.20 11.57 7.66
N THR A 79 12.87 11.48 7.82
CA THR A 79 12.25 10.62 8.84
C THR A 79 12.64 9.15 8.69
N PHE A 80 12.81 8.65 7.45
CA PHE A 80 13.30 7.28 7.24
C PHE A 80 14.67 7.08 7.86
N ASN A 81 15.62 7.99 7.56
CA ASN A 81 16.99 7.88 8.06
C ASN A 81 17.04 7.97 9.60
N ASP A 82 16.19 8.80 10.20
CA ASP A 82 16.14 9.00 11.65
C ASP A 82 15.49 7.82 12.40
N ARG A 83 14.57 7.09 11.77
CA ARG A 83 13.73 6.07 12.42
C ARG A 83 14.00 4.64 11.97
N TYR A 84 14.80 4.43 10.92
CA TYR A 84 15.00 3.10 10.35
C TYR A 84 15.64 2.11 11.35
N ALA A 85 16.63 2.54 12.11
CA ALA A 85 17.26 1.70 13.12
C ALA A 85 16.29 1.33 14.26
N ASP A 86 15.46 2.27 14.70
CA ASP A 86 14.42 2.03 15.70
C ASP A 86 13.37 1.04 15.18
N MET A 87 12.98 1.18 13.91
CA MET A 87 12.06 0.25 13.25
C MET A 87 12.64 -1.17 13.19
N GLN A 88 13.92 -1.33 12.84
CA GLN A 88 14.58 -2.64 12.84
C GLN A 88 14.56 -3.27 14.24
N ALA A 89 14.89 -2.49 15.27
CA ALA A 89 14.88 -2.97 16.65
C ALA A 89 13.46 -3.37 17.11
N ALA A 90 12.44 -2.57 16.76
CA ALA A 90 11.05 -2.90 17.05
C ALA A 90 10.60 -4.18 16.32
N PHE A 91 11.03 -4.37 15.07
CA PHE A 91 10.77 -5.60 14.33
C PHE A 91 11.38 -6.82 15.02
N GLU A 92 12.67 -6.75 15.40
CA GLU A 92 13.36 -7.83 16.10
C GLU A 92 12.69 -8.18 17.43
N GLU A 93 12.26 -7.17 18.19
CA GLU A 93 11.52 -7.37 19.43
C GLU A 93 10.18 -8.09 19.21
N ASN A 94 9.44 -7.70 18.15
CA ASN A 94 8.12 -8.26 17.85
C ASN A 94 8.17 -9.67 17.27
N VAL A 95 9.16 -9.95 16.42
CA VAL A 95 9.23 -11.16 15.59
C VAL A 95 10.24 -12.17 16.12
N GLY A 96 11.24 -11.71 16.86
CA GLY A 96 12.33 -12.56 17.36
C GLY A 96 13.33 -12.96 16.28
N ALA A 97 13.41 -12.22 15.20
CA ALA A 97 14.33 -12.43 14.09
C ALA A 97 14.78 -11.10 13.50
N GLU A 98 15.94 -11.08 12.84
CA GLU A 98 16.47 -9.90 12.13
C GLU A 98 15.47 -9.40 11.10
N CYS A 99 15.33 -8.07 10.99
CA CYS A 99 14.44 -7.43 10.03
C CYS A 99 14.95 -7.66 8.59
N PRO A 100 14.17 -8.34 7.74
CA PRO A 100 14.62 -8.63 6.37
C PRO A 100 14.46 -7.44 5.42
N TYR A 101 13.74 -6.40 5.83
CA TYR A 101 13.50 -5.22 5.02
C TYR A 101 14.78 -4.38 4.90
N VAL A 102 15.16 -4.03 3.68
CA VAL A 102 16.29 -3.15 3.39
C VAL A 102 15.87 -1.97 2.53
N PRO A 103 16.56 -0.81 2.69
CA PRO A 103 16.19 0.43 2.00
C PRO A 103 16.17 0.32 0.47
N GLU A 104 17.07 -0.48 -0.09
CA GLU A 104 17.27 -0.65 -1.53
C GLU A 104 16.08 -1.33 -2.23
N ASP A 105 15.23 -2.03 -1.48
CA ASP A 105 14.06 -2.73 -2.02
C ASP A 105 13.08 -1.75 -2.68
N ARG A 106 13.00 -0.51 -2.20
CA ARG A 106 12.19 0.54 -2.82
C ARG A 106 12.58 0.78 -4.28
N ALA A 107 13.88 0.91 -4.57
CA ALA A 107 14.34 1.18 -5.92
C ALA A 107 13.99 0.04 -6.90
N GLN A 108 14.00 -1.20 -6.42
CA GLN A 108 13.59 -2.35 -7.24
C GLN A 108 12.09 -2.32 -7.53
N VAL A 109 11.26 -2.00 -6.54
CA VAL A 109 9.80 -1.86 -6.73
C VAL A 109 9.50 -0.70 -7.67
N ASP A 110 10.13 0.46 -7.50
CA ASP A 110 9.95 1.63 -8.37
C ASP A 110 10.30 1.30 -9.83
N ALA A 111 11.45 0.70 -10.07
CA ALA A 111 11.88 0.30 -11.41
C ALA A 111 10.94 -0.73 -12.05
N PHE A 112 10.42 -1.68 -11.25
CA PHE A 112 9.45 -2.65 -11.73
C PHE A 112 8.13 -2.00 -12.14
N ILE A 113 7.58 -1.10 -11.31
CA ILE A 113 6.32 -0.39 -11.59
C ILE A 113 6.46 0.49 -12.84
N GLU A 114 7.58 1.21 -12.98
CA GLU A 114 7.86 2.02 -14.17
C GLU A 114 7.89 1.16 -15.43
N LYS A 115 8.67 0.09 -15.42
CA LYS A 115 8.78 -0.85 -16.54
C LYS A 115 7.43 -1.48 -16.89
N LEU A 116 6.66 -1.88 -15.86
CA LEU A 116 5.34 -2.45 -16.04
C LEU A 116 4.38 -1.46 -16.72
N GLY A 117 4.39 -0.18 -16.30
CA GLY A 117 3.59 0.87 -16.90
C GLY A 117 3.97 1.19 -18.35
N GLU A 118 5.26 1.06 -18.72
CA GLU A 118 5.73 1.25 -20.09
C GLU A 118 5.33 0.08 -21.01
N GLN A 119 5.43 -1.15 -20.53
CA GLN A 119 5.17 -2.35 -21.34
C GLN A 119 3.70 -2.71 -21.42
N ILE A 120 2.95 -2.42 -20.37
CA ILE A 120 1.52 -2.73 -20.23
C ILE A 120 0.80 -1.45 -19.79
N PRO A 121 0.66 -0.46 -20.69
CA PRO A 121 0.13 0.86 -20.33
C PRO A 121 -1.37 0.85 -19.98
N THR A 122 -2.13 -0.13 -20.45
CA THR A 122 -3.56 -0.23 -20.22
C THR A 122 -3.99 -1.61 -19.72
N GLN A 123 -5.19 -1.69 -19.16
CA GLN A 123 -5.77 -2.98 -18.76
C GLN A 123 -6.00 -3.92 -19.95
N ASP A 124 -6.35 -3.38 -21.13
CA ASP A 124 -6.56 -4.18 -22.34
C ASP A 124 -5.26 -4.86 -22.78
N ASP A 125 -4.11 -4.16 -22.62
CA ASP A 125 -2.80 -4.74 -22.88
C ASP A 125 -2.47 -5.87 -21.89
N LEU A 126 -2.84 -5.71 -20.62
CA LEU A 126 -2.64 -6.74 -19.59
C LEU A 126 -3.40 -8.03 -19.90
N VAL A 127 -4.66 -7.94 -20.31
CA VAL A 127 -5.49 -9.14 -20.56
C VAL A 127 -5.17 -9.81 -21.89
N SER A 128 -4.31 -9.21 -22.70
CA SER A 128 -3.77 -9.86 -23.90
C SER A 128 -2.84 -11.01 -23.52
N ALA A 129 -2.74 -12.02 -24.38
CA ALA A 129 -1.83 -13.14 -24.17
C ALA A 129 -0.36 -12.68 -24.05
N GLY A 130 0.02 -11.64 -24.79
CA GLY A 130 1.34 -11.03 -24.74
C GLY A 130 1.59 -10.29 -23.42
N GLY A 131 0.59 -9.54 -22.92
CA GLY A 131 0.66 -8.81 -21.67
C GLY A 131 0.86 -9.72 -20.47
N ILE A 132 0.07 -10.79 -20.37
CA ILE A 132 0.22 -11.78 -19.28
C ILE A 132 1.60 -12.45 -19.33
N ALA A 133 2.07 -12.86 -20.51
CA ALA A 133 3.39 -13.48 -20.65
C ALA A 133 4.51 -12.53 -20.28
N SER A 134 4.43 -11.23 -20.69
CA SER A 134 5.39 -10.19 -20.33
C SER A 134 5.41 -9.96 -18.82
N LEU A 135 4.25 -9.83 -18.17
CA LEU A 135 4.14 -9.66 -16.73
C LEU A 135 4.82 -10.81 -15.96
N ILE A 136 4.55 -12.06 -16.34
CA ILE A 136 5.15 -13.24 -15.70
C ILE A 136 6.67 -13.23 -15.88
N GLN A 137 7.15 -12.93 -17.09
CA GLN A 137 8.58 -12.89 -17.39
C GLN A 137 9.29 -11.78 -16.59
N ASP A 138 8.72 -10.58 -16.55
CA ASP A 138 9.32 -9.44 -15.86
C ASP A 138 9.30 -9.64 -14.35
N PHE A 139 8.25 -10.22 -13.80
CA PHE A 139 8.20 -10.59 -12.39
C PHE A 139 9.28 -11.63 -12.03
N ALA A 140 9.50 -12.62 -12.90
CA ALA A 140 10.48 -13.69 -12.65
C ALA A 140 11.94 -13.23 -12.81
N VAL A 141 12.21 -12.22 -13.65
CA VAL A 141 13.58 -11.78 -13.99
C VAL A 141 13.96 -10.47 -13.31
N GLY A 142 12.98 -9.59 -13.07
CA GLY A 142 13.22 -8.21 -12.61
C GLY A 142 13.15 -8.02 -11.10
N LEU A 143 12.56 -8.96 -10.37
CA LEU A 143 12.38 -8.87 -8.92
C LEU A 143 12.86 -10.16 -8.25
N ASP A 144 13.50 -10.03 -7.10
CA ASP A 144 13.60 -11.14 -6.16
C ASP A 144 12.23 -11.31 -5.47
N PRO A 145 11.46 -12.39 -5.76
CA PRO A 145 10.12 -12.54 -5.23
C PRO A 145 10.06 -12.59 -3.70
N VAL A 146 11.12 -13.08 -3.07
CA VAL A 146 11.22 -13.17 -1.61
C VAL A 146 11.41 -11.77 -1.03
N ARG A 147 12.27 -10.97 -1.62
CA ARG A 147 12.54 -9.60 -1.15
C ARG A 147 11.35 -8.67 -1.32
N VAL A 148 10.62 -8.79 -2.43
CA VAL A 148 9.38 -8.01 -2.65
C VAL A 148 8.34 -8.28 -1.58
N LEU A 149 8.24 -9.54 -1.09
CA LEU A 149 7.33 -9.91 -0.02
C LEU A 149 7.73 -9.31 1.33
N TYR A 150 8.98 -8.96 1.54
CA TYR A 150 9.40 -8.33 2.80
C TYR A 150 8.81 -6.93 2.99
N GLY A 151 8.67 -6.15 1.92
CA GLY A 151 7.96 -4.87 1.98
C GLY A 151 6.50 -5.00 2.40
N HIS A 152 5.88 -6.13 2.08
CA HIS A 152 4.48 -6.47 2.41
C HIS A 152 4.33 -7.18 3.77
N TYR A 153 5.41 -7.55 4.43
CA TYR A 153 5.34 -8.32 5.66
C TYR A 153 4.70 -7.53 6.80
N PRO A 154 3.66 -8.05 7.48
CA PRO A 154 2.93 -7.31 8.51
C PRO A 154 3.82 -6.81 9.66
N GLY A 155 4.88 -7.57 10.00
CA GLY A 155 5.85 -7.17 11.03
C GLY A 155 6.57 -5.87 10.72
N VAL A 156 6.83 -5.57 9.43
CA VAL A 156 7.44 -4.31 8.99
C VAL A 156 6.47 -3.14 9.20
N TYR A 157 5.20 -3.31 8.84
CA TYR A 157 4.17 -2.29 9.09
C TYR A 157 3.99 -2.00 10.58
N ILE A 158 3.90 -3.05 11.41
CA ILE A 158 3.77 -2.93 12.87
C ILE A 158 4.97 -2.18 13.45
N ALA A 159 6.19 -2.57 13.07
CA ALA A 159 7.42 -1.95 13.55
C ALA A 159 7.50 -0.46 13.19
N TRP A 160 7.16 -0.10 11.93
CA TRP A 160 7.07 1.31 11.54
C TRP A 160 6.06 2.08 12.38
N MET A 161 4.85 1.56 12.55
CA MET A 161 3.78 2.23 13.32
C MET A 161 4.11 2.40 14.80
N GLN A 162 5.09 1.66 15.36
CA GLN A 162 5.54 1.82 16.73
C GLN A 162 6.56 2.94 16.91
N VAL A 163 7.25 3.35 15.85
CA VAL A 163 8.39 4.28 15.95
C VAL A 163 8.15 5.64 15.29
N ILE A 164 7.06 5.79 14.54
CA ILE A 164 6.68 7.04 13.87
C ILE A 164 5.49 7.70 14.53
N ASP A 165 5.38 9.01 14.35
CA ASP A 165 4.20 9.80 14.69
C ASP A 165 3.28 9.99 13.49
N ALA A 166 2.05 10.44 13.72
CA ALA A 166 1.07 10.67 12.66
C ALA A 166 1.55 11.70 11.61
N ASP A 167 2.35 12.66 12.03
CA ASP A 167 2.91 13.72 11.17
C ASP A 167 4.03 13.19 10.24
N ASP A 168 4.58 12.02 10.52
CA ASP A 168 5.57 11.35 9.68
C ASP A 168 4.93 10.64 8.48
N LEU A 169 3.62 10.41 8.53
CA LEU A 169 2.86 9.84 7.43
C LEU A 169 2.63 10.88 6.33
N ARG A 170 2.94 10.52 5.10
CA ARG A 170 2.78 11.40 3.94
C ARG A 170 1.48 11.13 3.21
N SER A 171 0.65 12.16 3.05
CA SER A 171 -0.49 12.08 2.13
C SER A 171 -0.04 12.25 0.68
N SER A 172 -0.57 11.43 -0.20
CA SER A 172 -0.40 11.55 -1.66
C SER A 172 -1.29 12.65 -2.24
#